data_1fe6a3a31535252e7de1e388c7933c0a
#
_entry.id   1fe6a3a31535252e7de1e388c7933c0a
#
_cell.length_a   1.000
_cell.length_b   1.000
_cell.length_c   1.000
_cell.angle_alpha   90.00
_cell.angle_beta   90.00
_cell.angle_gamma   90.00
#
_symmetry.space_group_name_H-M   'P 1'
#
loop_
_entity.id
_entity.type
_entity.pdbx_description
1 polymer ?
#
loop_
_entity_poly.entity_id
_entity_poly.type
_entity_poly.pdbx_seq_one_letter_code
_entity_poly.pdbx_strand_id
1 'polypeptide(L)'
;MIKLVSIRGKIWFSLIKIFLKKLDTLFDFDKLNNQKLGSSFPRWKKATFVEFSEFKIDDLKVLKLKNINNNNKKTLLYLHGGAYVACGPETHGPLITRLSEYSQSDVYFPIYGLAPKNPFPCAINDVLNTYKYLIDNEVSADKIFIAGDSAGGGLVLALLQKIREEKLELPACVSLISPWTDLTLSGKSTKDRAERDPMIKLDSNFDKIIEAYVGNDSTKNPLISPIFADLSGFPPTQIQVASEEAIYDDSTRLVERYKEFGNEKVEFLEWKGLFHVFQAFCMGFLAIPEAKKSLREIAKFSEKYIN
;
A
#
# COMPACT_ATOMS: atom_id res chain seq x y z
N MET A 1 2.92 7.24 19.30
CA MET A 1 4.21 7.92 19.61
C MET A 1 4.49 8.93 18.50
N ILE A 2 4.71 10.22 18.84
CA ILE A 2 4.98 11.28 17.87
C ILE A 2 6.46 11.27 17.53
N LYS A 3 6.81 11.01 16.25
CA LYS A 3 8.19 11.02 15.78
C LYS A 3 8.48 12.34 15.05
N LEU A 4 9.44 13.13 15.53
CA LEU A 4 9.86 14.40 14.92
C LEU A 4 10.64 14.13 13.62
N VAL A 5 10.40 14.98 12.62
CA VAL A 5 11.07 14.90 11.31
C VAL A 5 12.53 15.33 11.38
N SER A 6 13.41 14.56 10.74
CA SER A 6 14.80 14.93 10.54
C SER A 6 14.94 16.15 9.59
N ILE A 7 16.08 16.85 9.68
CA ILE A 7 16.41 17.95 8.76
C ILE A 7 16.35 17.46 7.30
N ARG A 8 16.80 16.22 7.04
CA ARG A 8 16.71 15.60 5.71
C ARG A 8 15.26 15.41 5.25
N GLY A 9 14.35 14.95 6.13
CA GLY A 9 12.93 14.82 5.79
C GLY A 9 12.30 16.17 5.40
N LYS A 10 12.65 17.25 6.10
CA LYS A 10 12.18 18.61 5.78
C LYS A 10 12.72 19.12 4.44
N ILE A 11 14.00 18.90 4.15
CA ILE A 11 14.62 19.27 2.87
C ILE A 11 13.94 18.50 1.73
N TRP A 12 13.71 17.20 1.93
CA TRP A 12 13.04 16.37 0.93
C TRP A 12 11.61 16.79 0.67
N PHE A 13 10.85 17.09 1.71
CA PHE A 13 9.50 17.61 1.57
C PHE A 13 9.48 18.86 0.66
N SER A 14 10.42 19.80 0.89
CA SER A 14 10.52 21.00 0.07
C SER A 14 10.96 20.71 -1.37
N LEU A 15 11.94 19.82 -1.57
CA LEU A 15 12.42 19.44 -2.90
C LEU A 15 11.37 18.68 -3.70
N ILE A 16 10.66 17.75 -3.08
CA ILE A 16 9.58 16.99 -3.72
C ILE A 16 8.44 17.96 -4.10
N LYS A 17 8.08 18.88 -3.22
CA LYS A 17 7.05 19.90 -3.53
C LYS A 17 7.42 20.75 -4.75
N ILE A 18 8.70 21.09 -4.91
CA ILE A 18 9.20 21.85 -6.09
C ILE A 18 9.26 20.95 -7.33
N PHE A 19 9.73 19.71 -7.17
CA PHE A 19 9.92 18.77 -8.27
C PHE A 19 8.60 18.26 -8.82
N LEU A 20 7.65 17.90 -7.95
CA LEU A 20 6.33 17.39 -8.35
C LEU A 20 5.43 18.51 -8.93
N LYS A 21 5.59 19.78 -8.52
CA LYS A 21 4.96 20.89 -9.25
C LYS A 21 5.39 20.99 -10.72
N LYS A 22 6.60 20.50 -11.05
CA LYS A 22 7.07 20.38 -12.45
C LYS A 22 6.62 19.07 -13.12
N LEU A 23 6.16 18.10 -12.35
CA LEU A 23 5.72 16.78 -12.80
C LEU A 23 4.19 16.61 -12.79
N ASP A 24 3.43 17.70 -12.88
CA ASP A 24 1.96 17.68 -13.08
C ASP A 24 1.53 16.77 -14.25
N THR A 25 2.49 16.27 -15.01
CA THR A 25 2.31 15.35 -16.14
C THR A 25 2.38 13.87 -15.77
N LEU A 26 2.83 13.47 -14.58
CA LEU A 26 2.96 12.06 -14.20
C LEU A 26 1.62 11.42 -13.81
N PHE A 27 0.66 12.22 -13.37
CA PHE A 27 -0.71 11.80 -13.04
C PHE A 27 -1.75 12.44 -13.97
N ASP A 28 -1.34 12.85 -15.17
CA ASP A 28 -2.26 13.24 -16.23
C ASP A 28 -2.98 11.97 -16.72
N PHE A 29 -4.24 11.85 -16.37
CA PHE A 29 -5.08 10.67 -16.69
C PHE A 29 -5.07 10.33 -18.17
N ASP A 30 -5.05 11.35 -19.04
CA ASP A 30 -5.04 11.17 -20.50
C ASP A 30 -3.68 10.62 -21.00
N LYS A 31 -2.60 10.82 -20.24
CA LYS A 31 -1.26 10.27 -20.53
C LYS A 31 -1.03 8.90 -19.90
N LEU A 32 -1.64 8.59 -18.76
CA LEU A 32 -1.54 7.27 -18.12
C LEU A 32 -2.02 6.14 -19.04
N ASN A 33 -3.03 6.40 -19.87
CA ASN A 33 -3.52 5.46 -20.87
C ASN A 33 -2.49 5.07 -21.95
N ASN A 34 -1.43 5.86 -22.17
CA ASN A 34 -0.45 5.69 -23.23
C ASN A 34 0.99 5.45 -22.75
N GLN A 35 1.25 5.51 -21.44
CA GLN A 35 2.60 5.26 -20.93
C GLN A 35 2.84 3.76 -20.71
N LYS A 36 3.63 3.17 -21.59
CA LYS A 36 4.49 2.04 -21.18
C LYS A 36 5.48 2.65 -20.16
N LEU A 37 5.23 2.47 -18.86
CA LEU A 37 6.21 2.78 -17.83
C LEU A 37 7.49 2.02 -18.17
N GLY A 38 8.52 2.76 -18.52
CA GLY A 38 9.69 2.25 -19.23
C GLY A 38 10.43 1.17 -18.45
N SER A 39 10.86 0.19 -19.20
CA SER A 39 11.67 -0.98 -18.81
C SER A 39 13.14 -0.64 -18.44
N SER A 40 13.42 0.42 -17.70
CA SER A 40 14.73 0.60 -17.11
C SER A 40 14.81 -0.24 -15.85
N PHE A 41 15.53 -1.35 -15.91
CA PHE A 41 15.77 -2.25 -14.79
C PHE A 41 16.32 -1.48 -13.58
N PRO A 42 15.54 -1.33 -12.51
CA PRO A 42 15.94 -0.51 -11.39
C PRO A 42 17.09 -1.17 -10.61
N ARG A 43 17.97 -0.33 -10.05
CA ARG A 43 19.11 -0.76 -9.22
C ARG A 43 18.73 -1.63 -8.02
N TRP A 44 17.45 -1.66 -7.62
CA TRP A 44 16.95 -2.50 -6.52
C TRP A 44 17.04 -4.01 -6.81
N LYS A 45 16.98 -4.45 -8.07
CA LYS A 45 17.19 -5.86 -8.47
C LYS A 45 18.63 -6.37 -8.23
N LYS A 46 19.53 -5.52 -7.75
CA LYS A 46 20.92 -5.89 -7.39
C LYS A 46 21.09 -6.30 -5.93
N ALA A 47 20.02 -6.40 -5.15
CA ALA A 47 20.10 -6.88 -3.77
C ALA A 47 20.54 -8.35 -3.73
N THR A 48 21.63 -8.65 -3.01
CA THR A 48 22.26 -9.97 -2.99
C THR A 48 21.58 -10.97 -2.06
N PHE A 49 20.66 -10.50 -1.22
CA PHE A 49 19.93 -11.32 -0.24
C PHE A 49 18.55 -11.78 -0.75
N VAL A 50 18.18 -11.45 -1.98
CA VAL A 50 16.92 -11.89 -2.61
C VAL A 50 17.17 -12.44 -4.01
N GLU A 51 16.45 -13.49 -4.35
CA GLU A 51 16.29 -14.02 -5.70
C GLU A 51 14.99 -13.48 -6.28
N PHE A 52 15.04 -12.92 -7.48
CA PHE A 52 13.88 -12.35 -8.18
C PHE A 52 13.37 -13.33 -9.22
N SER A 53 12.08 -13.58 -9.20
CA SER A 53 11.39 -14.38 -10.24
C SER A 53 10.02 -13.79 -10.55
N GLU A 54 9.52 -14.06 -11.72
CA GLU A 54 8.15 -13.75 -12.13
C GLU A 54 7.46 -15.04 -12.54
N PHE A 55 6.20 -15.21 -12.14
CA PHE A 55 5.36 -16.32 -12.55
C PHE A 55 3.93 -15.81 -12.78
N LYS A 56 3.05 -16.69 -13.25
CA LYS A 56 1.65 -16.36 -13.47
C LYS A 56 0.75 -17.23 -12.60
N ILE A 57 -0.34 -16.60 -12.13
CA ILE A 57 -1.53 -17.27 -11.63
C ILE A 57 -2.61 -16.96 -12.67
N ASP A 58 -2.97 -17.93 -13.48
CA ASP A 58 -3.73 -17.74 -14.71
C ASP A 58 -3.06 -16.66 -15.60
N ASP A 59 -3.70 -15.54 -15.87
CA ASP A 59 -3.14 -14.43 -16.63
C ASP A 59 -2.45 -13.36 -15.76
N LEU A 60 -2.63 -13.42 -14.44
CA LEU A 60 -2.05 -12.48 -13.49
C LEU A 60 -0.55 -12.73 -13.32
N LYS A 61 0.26 -11.73 -13.60
CA LYS A 61 1.70 -11.76 -13.31
C LYS A 61 1.94 -11.46 -11.82
N VAL A 62 2.79 -12.28 -11.21
CA VAL A 62 3.23 -12.08 -9.82
C VAL A 62 4.76 -12.02 -9.79
N LEU A 63 5.30 -10.92 -9.26
CA LEU A 63 6.72 -10.83 -8.94
C LEU A 63 6.95 -11.46 -7.58
N LYS A 64 7.90 -12.39 -7.49
CA LYS A 64 8.34 -13.02 -6.26
C LYS A 64 9.77 -12.59 -5.91
N LEU A 65 9.98 -12.17 -4.67
CA LEU A 65 11.27 -11.99 -4.05
C LEU A 65 11.45 -13.11 -3.03
N LYS A 66 12.36 -14.05 -3.29
CA LYS A 66 12.72 -15.10 -2.34
C LYS A 66 13.89 -14.63 -1.50
N ASN A 67 13.69 -14.45 -0.21
CA ASN A 67 14.73 -13.98 0.70
C ASN A 67 15.56 -15.17 1.19
N ILE A 68 16.87 -15.14 0.93
CA ILE A 68 17.79 -16.23 1.36
C ILE A 68 17.92 -16.39 2.88
N ASN A 69 17.52 -15.37 3.65
CA ASN A 69 17.55 -15.36 5.11
C ASN A 69 16.19 -15.69 5.74
N ASN A 70 15.21 -16.11 4.93
CA ASN A 70 13.86 -16.43 5.41
C ASN A 70 13.79 -17.83 6.05
N ASN A 71 14.33 -17.95 7.26
CA ASN A 71 14.35 -19.22 8.00
C ASN A 71 12.97 -19.59 8.58
N ASN A 72 12.11 -18.61 8.83
CA ASN A 72 10.80 -18.80 9.48
C ASN A 72 9.65 -18.95 8.48
N LYS A 73 9.93 -19.06 7.19
CA LYS A 73 8.93 -19.16 6.10
C LYS A 73 7.91 -18.02 6.11
N LYS A 74 8.31 -16.81 6.56
CA LYS A 74 7.45 -15.63 6.54
C LYS A 74 7.15 -15.22 5.11
N THR A 75 5.91 -14.86 4.85
CA THR A 75 5.46 -14.41 3.54
C THR A 75 4.79 -13.04 3.65
N LEU A 76 5.27 -12.09 2.88
CA LEU A 76 4.66 -10.80 2.67
C LEU A 76 3.87 -10.81 1.36
N LEU A 77 2.57 -10.62 1.43
CA LEU A 77 1.78 -10.22 0.26
C LEU A 77 1.71 -8.69 0.24
N TYR A 78 2.32 -8.06 -0.77
CA TYR A 78 2.36 -6.60 -0.87
C TYR A 78 1.46 -6.09 -1.99
N LEU A 79 0.54 -5.18 -1.64
CA LEU A 79 -0.40 -4.55 -2.55
C LEU A 79 0.00 -3.09 -2.76
N HIS A 80 0.39 -2.73 -3.98
CA HIS A 80 0.94 -1.41 -4.25
C HIS A 80 -0.14 -0.32 -4.34
N GLY A 81 0.27 0.92 -4.09
CA GLY A 81 -0.52 2.11 -4.32
C GLY A 81 -0.53 2.55 -5.79
N GLY A 82 -1.00 3.77 -6.04
CA GLY A 82 -1.10 4.36 -7.38
C GLY A 82 -2.54 4.56 -7.83
N ALA A 83 -3.44 4.77 -6.87
CA ALA A 83 -4.86 5.11 -7.08
C ALA A 83 -5.60 4.14 -8.02
N TYR A 84 -5.19 2.86 -8.06
CA TYR A 84 -5.72 1.80 -8.94
C TYR A 84 -5.53 2.03 -10.44
N VAL A 85 -4.79 3.07 -10.84
CA VAL A 85 -4.57 3.43 -12.26
C VAL A 85 -3.10 3.42 -12.66
N ALA A 86 -2.18 3.38 -11.71
CA ALA A 86 -0.75 3.53 -11.97
C ALA A 86 0.10 2.69 -11.01
N CYS A 87 1.41 2.76 -11.21
CA CYS A 87 2.43 2.11 -10.42
C CYS A 87 2.58 0.61 -10.65
N GLY A 88 3.57 0.02 -10.00
CA GLY A 88 3.93 -1.38 -10.15
C GLY A 88 5.34 -1.67 -9.61
N PRO A 89 5.98 -2.76 -10.05
CA PRO A 89 7.30 -3.16 -9.58
C PRO A 89 8.40 -2.10 -9.76
N GLU A 90 8.29 -1.26 -10.79
CA GLU A 90 9.26 -0.21 -11.10
C GLU A 90 9.28 0.89 -10.04
N THR A 91 8.11 1.21 -9.48
CA THR A 91 7.95 2.24 -8.45
C THR A 91 8.15 1.70 -7.04
N HIS A 92 7.66 0.49 -6.76
CA HIS A 92 7.63 -0.10 -5.43
C HIS A 92 8.76 -1.08 -5.14
N GLY A 93 9.56 -1.46 -6.15
CA GLY A 93 10.69 -2.38 -6.00
C GLY A 93 11.64 -2.03 -4.85
N PRO A 94 12.08 -0.77 -4.69
CA PRO A 94 12.90 -0.36 -3.55
C PRO A 94 12.24 -0.63 -2.20
N LEU A 95 10.96 -0.31 -2.07
CA LEU A 95 10.20 -0.46 -0.84
C LEU A 95 10.03 -1.94 -0.46
N ILE A 96 9.57 -2.78 -1.40
CA ILE A 96 9.35 -4.22 -1.13
C ILE A 96 10.67 -4.95 -0.86
N THR A 97 11.77 -4.56 -1.51
CA THR A 97 13.10 -5.12 -1.24
C THR A 97 13.53 -4.79 0.20
N ARG A 98 13.33 -3.54 0.66
CA ARG A 98 13.63 -3.17 2.04
C ARG A 98 12.73 -3.84 3.07
N LEU A 99 11.44 -4.02 2.75
CA LEU A 99 10.56 -4.79 3.62
C LEU A 99 11.01 -6.24 3.72
N SER A 100 11.34 -6.89 2.59
CA SER A 100 11.91 -8.24 2.59
C SER A 100 13.17 -8.33 3.46
N GLU A 101 14.09 -7.35 3.34
CA GLU A 101 15.33 -7.30 4.14
C GLU A 101 15.03 -7.22 5.65
N TYR A 102 14.15 -6.30 6.06
CA TYR A 102 13.92 -6.03 7.47
C TYR A 102 13.05 -7.09 8.14
N SER A 103 12.07 -7.64 7.45
CA SER A 103 11.19 -8.70 7.97
C SER A 103 11.73 -10.11 7.75
N GLN A 104 12.79 -10.27 6.96
CA GLN A 104 13.32 -11.57 6.53
C GLN A 104 12.21 -12.47 5.95
N SER A 105 11.40 -11.91 5.05
CA SER A 105 10.27 -12.59 4.42
C SER A 105 10.44 -12.72 2.91
N ASP A 106 9.85 -13.76 2.34
CA ASP A 106 9.57 -13.79 0.90
C ASP A 106 8.49 -12.76 0.59
N VAL A 107 8.53 -12.14 -0.58
CA VAL A 107 7.53 -11.17 -1.01
C VAL A 107 6.83 -11.67 -2.26
N TYR A 108 5.50 -11.64 -2.23
CA TYR A 108 4.65 -11.81 -3.39
C TYR A 108 4.00 -10.47 -3.72
N PHE A 109 4.21 -10.03 -4.94
CA PHE A 109 3.76 -8.74 -5.45
C PHE A 109 2.94 -8.95 -6.70
N PRO A 110 1.60 -9.08 -6.59
CA PRO A 110 0.73 -9.21 -7.75
C PRO A 110 0.74 -7.91 -8.56
N ILE A 111 0.90 -8.03 -9.88
CA ILE A 111 0.78 -6.93 -10.84
C ILE A 111 -0.68 -6.89 -11.27
N TYR A 112 -1.54 -6.50 -10.33
CA TYR A 112 -3.00 -6.52 -10.51
C TYR A 112 -3.47 -5.55 -11.59
N GLY A 113 -4.64 -5.84 -12.18
CA GLY A 113 -5.23 -5.06 -13.25
C GLY A 113 -5.56 -3.64 -12.82
N LEU A 114 -5.13 -2.66 -13.64
CA LEU A 114 -5.32 -1.24 -13.39
C LEU A 114 -6.42 -0.66 -14.26
N ALA A 115 -7.20 0.26 -13.69
CA ALA A 115 -8.16 1.08 -14.41
C ALA A 115 -7.44 2.10 -15.34
N PRO A 116 -8.08 2.56 -16.40
CA PRO A 116 -9.47 2.29 -16.80
C PRO A 116 -9.64 0.95 -17.54
N LYS A 117 -8.54 0.29 -17.93
CA LYS A 117 -8.62 -0.97 -18.68
C LYS A 117 -9.28 -2.09 -17.86
N ASN A 118 -8.96 -2.14 -16.58
CA ASN A 118 -9.44 -3.13 -15.63
C ASN A 118 -10.02 -2.42 -14.40
N PRO A 119 -11.26 -1.89 -14.49
CA PRO A 119 -11.92 -1.23 -13.36
C PRO A 119 -12.29 -2.24 -12.26
N PHE A 120 -12.86 -1.76 -11.17
CA PHE A 120 -13.45 -2.60 -10.14
C PHE A 120 -14.44 -3.62 -10.78
N PRO A 121 -14.42 -4.90 -10.37
CA PRO A 121 -13.66 -5.50 -9.25
C PRO A 121 -12.36 -6.20 -9.65
N CYS A 122 -11.71 -5.87 -10.77
CA CYS A 122 -10.55 -6.62 -11.27
C CYS A 122 -9.43 -6.74 -10.23
N ALA A 123 -8.96 -5.61 -9.67
CA ALA A 123 -7.86 -5.60 -8.71
C ALA A 123 -8.13 -6.48 -7.48
N ILE A 124 -9.34 -6.42 -6.91
CA ILE A 124 -9.69 -7.24 -5.75
C ILE A 124 -9.73 -8.73 -6.08
N ASN A 125 -10.21 -9.12 -7.26
CA ASN A 125 -10.21 -10.51 -7.71
C ASN A 125 -8.78 -11.02 -7.90
N ASP A 126 -7.90 -10.24 -8.51
CA ASP A 126 -6.49 -10.59 -8.73
C ASP A 126 -5.74 -10.84 -7.41
N VAL A 127 -5.93 -9.96 -6.41
CA VAL A 127 -5.24 -10.13 -5.13
C VAL A 127 -5.84 -11.25 -4.29
N LEU A 128 -7.14 -11.52 -4.40
CA LEU A 128 -7.79 -12.68 -3.79
C LEU A 128 -7.27 -13.99 -4.41
N ASN A 129 -7.13 -14.05 -5.73
CA ASN A 129 -6.55 -15.21 -6.40
C ASN A 129 -5.08 -15.43 -5.97
N THR A 130 -4.32 -14.34 -5.77
CA THR A 130 -2.97 -14.45 -5.23
C THR A 130 -2.96 -14.99 -3.81
N TYR A 131 -3.88 -14.56 -2.94
CA TYR A 131 -3.99 -15.07 -1.57
C TYR A 131 -4.36 -16.57 -1.56
N LYS A 132 -5.36 -16.98 -2.35
CA LYS A 132 -5.73 -18.40 -2.54
C LYS A 132 -4.55 -19.23 -3.02
N TYR A 133 -3.83 -18.74 -4.03
CA TYR A 133 -2.62 -19.41 -4.51
C TYR A 133 -1.60 -19.65 -3.39
N LEU A 134 -1.39 -18.69 -2.48
CA LEU A 134 -0.48 -18.88 -1.35
C LEU A 134 -0.96 -20.02 -0.44
N ILE A 135 -2.23 -20.04 -0.07
CA ILE A 135 -2.81 -21.07 0.79
C ILE A 135 -2.75 -22.44 0.11
N ASP A 136 -3.13 -22.53 -1.16
CA ASP A 136 -3.14 -23.79 -1.94
C ASP A 136 -1.72 -24.35 -2.17
N ASN A 137 -0.68 -23.48 -2.09
CA ASN A 137 0.74 -23.88 -2.16
C ASN A 137 1.38 -23.99 -0.77
N GLU A 138 0.61 -24.37 0.24
CA GLU A 138 1.06 -24.71 1.58
C GLU A 138 1.73 -23.57 2.37
N VAL A 139 1.44 -22.31 2.01
CA VAL A 139 1.81 -21.17 2.85
C VAL A 139 0.75 -21.01 3.93
N SER A 140 1.10 -21.36 5.16
CA SER A 140 0.17 -21.24 6.30
C SER A 140 -0.23 -19.77 6.52
N ALA A 141 -1.52 -19.51 6.75
CA ALA A 141 -2.05 -18.15 6.92
C ALA A 141 -1.41 -17.41 8.10
N ASP A 142 -1.02 -18.12 9.15
CA ASP A 142 -0.29 -17.57 10.31
C ASP A 142 1.17 -17.16 10.00
N LYS A 143 1.68 -17.51 8.82
CA LYS A 143 2.98 -17.06 8.28
C LYS A 143 2.85 -15.93 7.25
N ILE A 144 1.62 -15.55 6.91
CA ILE A 144 1.35 -14.48 5.96
C ILE A 144 1.10 -13.19 6.72
N PHE A 145 1.82 -12.12 6.37
CA PHE A 145 1.36 -10.77 6.64
C PHE A 145 1.13 -10.03 5.33
N ILE A 146 0.14 -9.14 5.34
CA ILE A 146 -0.21 -8.38 4.15
C ILE A 146 0.13 -6.91 4.42
N ALA A 147 0.75 -6.25 3.46
CA ALA A 147 0.97 -4.81 3.55
C ALA A 147 0.56 -4.13 2.25
N GLY A 148 0.18 -2.87 2.35
CA GLY A 148 -0.13 -2.07 1.17
C GLY A 148 -0.11 -0.58 1.49
N ASP A 149 0.13 0.21 0.46
CA ASP A 149 0.20 1.66 0.57
C ASP A 149 -0.91 2.34 -0.24
N SER A 150 -1.41 3.48 0.23
CA SER A 150 -2.42 4.28 -0.49
C SER A 150 -3.63 3.44 -0.92
N ALA A 151 -3.95 3.39 -2.21
CA ALA A 151 -4.98 2.52 -2.79
C ALA A 151 -4.72 1.04 -2.45
N GLY A 152 -3.45 0.58 -2.43
CA GLY A 152 -3.09 -0.76 -1.99
C GLY A 152 -3.44 -1.02 -0.52
N GLY A 153 -3.37 -0.01 0.35
CA GLY A 153 -3.83 -0.09 1.74
C GLY A 153 -5.35 -0.28 1.83
N GLY A 154 -6.13 0.42 1.00
CA GLY A 154 -7.57 0.17 0.83
C GLY A 154 -7.85 -1.23 0.31
N LEU A 155 -7.07 -1.67 -0.69
CA LEU A 155 -7.19 -3.01 -1.28
C LEU A 155 -6.89 -4.14 -0.28
N VAL A 156 -5.97 -3.93 0.68
CA VAL A 156 -5.76 -4.88 1.80
C VAL A 156 -7.04 -5.08 2.60
N LEU A 157 -7.73 -4.01 2.96
CA LEU A 157 -8.98 -4.09 3.73
C LEU A 157 -10.11 -4.74 2.92
N ALA A 158 -10.19 -4.45 1.62
CA ALA A 158 -11.12 -5.12 0.72
C ALA A 158 -10.80 -6.63 0.62
N LEU A 159 -9.52 -6.99 0.53
CA LEU A 159 -9.09 -8.40 0.52
C LEU A 159 -9.49 -9.13 1.80
N LEU A 160 -9.32 -8.52 2.98
CA LEU A 160 -9.75 -9.11 4.25
C LEU A 160 -11.26 -9.39 4.28
N GLN A 161 -12.09 -8.50 3.71
CA GLN A 161 -13.52 -8.76 3.55
C GLN A 161 -13.77 -10.01 2.70
N LYS A 162 -13.09 -10.11 1.54
CA LYS A 162 -13.25 -11.26 0.64
C LYS A 162 -12.76 -12.57 1.25
N ILE A 163 -11.62 -12.56 1.96
CA ILE A 163 -11.11 -13.72 2.69
C ILE A 163 -12.15 -14.22 3.70
N ARG A 164 -12.78 -13.30 4.46
CA ARG A 164 -13.83 -13.61 5.42
C ARG A 164 -15.11 -14.13 4.76
N GLU A 165 -15.55 -13.48 3.67
CA GLU A 165 -16.73 -13.91 2.91
C GLU A 165 -16.57 -15.35 2.38
N GLU A 166 -15.38 -15.69 1.90
CA GLU A 166 -15.07 -17.02 1.39
C GLU A 166 -14.65 -18.02 2.47
N LYS A 167 -14.69 -17.62 3.75
CA LYS A 167 -14.34 -18.45 4.91
C LYS A 167 -12.92 -19.03 4.85
N LEU A 168 -12.00 -18.30 4.22
CA LEU A 168 -10.58 -18.63 4.24
C LEU A 168 -9.95 -18.18 5.57
N GLU A 169 -8.82 -18.78 5.93
CA GLU A 169 -8.05 -18.36 7.10
C GLU A 169 -7.50 -16.95 6.89
N LEU A 170 -7.62 -16.08 7.89
CA LEU A 170 -7.10 -14.72 7.86
C LEU A 170 -5.57 -14.72 8.04
N PRO A 171 -4.86 -13.73 7.46
CA PRO A 171 -3.41 -13.58 7.67
C PRO A 171 -3.10 -13.26 9.13
N ALA A 172 -1.85 -13.51 9.53
CA ALA A 172 -1.36 -13.24 10.89
C ALA A 172 -1.54 -11.78 11.32
N CYS A 173 -1.27 -10.83 10.42
CA CYS A 173 -1.43 -9.40 10.64
C CYS A 173 -1.40 -8.62 9.33
N VAL A 174 -1.75 -7.33 9.40
CA VAL A 174 -1.66 -6.43 8.25
C VAL A 174 -1.00 -5.10 8.62
N SER A 175 -0.32 -4.46 7.65
CA SER A 175 0.28 -3.14 7.79
C SER A 175 -0.17 -2.22 6.65
N LEU A 176 -0.79 -1.11 7.01
CA LEU A 176 -1.37 -0.15 6.08
C LEU A 176 -0.52 1.13 6.10
N ILE A 177 -0.02 1.53 4.94
CA ILE A 177 0.80 2.71 4.76
C ILE A 177 -0.06 3.77 4.08
N SER A 178 -0.38 4.87 4.79
CA SER A 178 -1.17 5.96 4.20
C SER A 178 -2.42 5.45 3.45
N PRO A 179 -3.23 4.54 4.03
CA PRO A 179 -4.26 3.84 3.28
C PRO A 179 -5.34 4.79 2.76
N TRP A 180 -5.73 4.65 1.49
CA TRP A 180 -6.88 5.33 0.92
C TRP A 180 -8.12 4.45 1.09
N THR A 181 -8.99 4.83 2.02
CA THR A 181 -10.12 4.01 2.46
C THR A 181 -11.47 4.60 2.14
N ASP A 182 -11.52 5.86 1.68
CA ASP A 182 -12.74 6.60 1.39
C ASP A 182 -12.67 7.30 0.03
N LEU A 183 -13.18 6.65 -1.02
CA LEU A 183 -13.21 7.21 -2.36
C LEU A 183 -14.33 8.28 -2.55
N THR A 184 -15.14 8.53 -1.49
CA THR A 184 -16.04 9.67 -1.48
C THR A 184 -15.36 10.99 -1.11
N LEU A 185 -14.08 10.93 -0.68
CA LEU A 185 -13.28 12.07 -0.22
C LEU A 185 -13.96 12.88 0.89
N SER A 186 -14.69 12.21 1.79
CA SER A 186 -15.51 12.88 2.82
C SER A 186 -14.70 13.35 4.04
N GLY A 187 -13.42 12.96 4.16
CA GLY A 187 -12.52 13.40 5.23
C GLY A 187 -12.24 14.92 5.16
N LYS A 188 -12.12 15.59 6.31
CA LYS A 188 -11.80 17.03 6.36
C LYS A 188 -10.40 17.34 5.81
N SER A 189 -9.45 16.42 6.01
CA SER A 189 -8.08 16.56 5.52
C SER A 189 -8.00 16.74 4.02
N THR A 190 -8.96 16.23 3.25
CA THR A 190 -9.03 16.41 1.79
C THR A 190 -9.19 17.89 1.38
N LYS A 191 -9.67 18.74 2.29
CA LYS A 191 -9.77 20.19 2.13
C LYS A 191 -8.64 20.90 2.86
N ASP A 192 -8.45 20.58 4.15
CA ASP A 192 -7.56 21.32 5.04
C ASP A 192 -6.07 21.08 4.75
N ARG A 193 -5.74 19.95 4.10
CA ARG A 193 -4.36 19.53 3.81
C ARG A 193 -4.06 19.33 2.32
N ALA A 194 -5.03 19.55 1.43
CA ALA A 194 -4.86 19.38 -0.02
C ALA A 194 -3.63 20.11 -0.57
N GLU A 195 -3.41 21.36 -0.11
CA GLU A 195 -2.26 22.19 -0.53
C GLU A 195 -0.94 21.82 0.18
N ARG A 196 -0.99 20.98 1.22
CA ARG A 196 0.19 20.57 1.98
C ARG A 196 0.81 19.32 1.42
N ASP A 197 -0.01 18.38 0.96
CA ASP A 197 0.45 17.11 0.40
C ASP A 197 1.06 17.32 -0.98
N PRO A 198 2.36 17.06 -1.18
CA PRO A 198 2.97 17.20 -2.49
C PRO A 198 2.66 16.02 -3.42
N MET A 199 2.13 14.91 -2.92
CA MET A 199 1.92 13.67 -3.69
C MET A 199 0.51 13.53 -4.22
N ILE A 200 -0.49 14.02 -3.48
CA ILE A 200 -1.90 13.91 -3.84
C ILE A 200 -2.44 15.30 -4.19
N LYS A 201 -2.91 15.43 -5.42
CA LYS A 201 -3.60 16.63 -5.89
C LYS A 201 -5.06 16.29 -6.15
N LEU A 202 -5.94 16.77 -5.28
CA LEU A 202 -7.38 16.54 -5.37
C LEU A 202 -8.01 17.57 -6.30
N ASP A 203 -7.97 17.30 -7.60
CA ASP A 203 -8.55 18.14 -8.66
C ASP A 203 -9.43 17.29 -9.57
N SER A 204 -9.93 17.88 -10.66
CA SER A 204 -10.77 17.20 -11.63
C SER A 204 -10.15 15.96 -12.30
N ASN A 205 -8.80 15.86 -12.33
CA ASN A 205 -8.13 14.64 -12.80
C ASN A 205 -8.26 13.52 -11.76
N PHE A 206 -8.26 13.87 -10.47
CA PHE A 206 -8.44 12.89 -9.41
C PHE A 206 -9.87 12.34 -9.41
N ASP A 207 -10.88 13.17 -9.72
CA ASP A 207 -12.27 12.71 -9.91
C ASP A 207 -12.37 11.71 -11.05
N LYS A 208 -11.74 11.97 -12.20
CA LYS A 208 -11.66 11.02 -13.33
C LYS A 208 -10.99 9.69 -12.95
N ILE A 209 -9.97 9.72 -12.09
CA ILE A 209 -9.31 8.51 -11.57
C ILE A 209 -10.29 7.69 -10.76
N ILE A 210 -11.05 8.33 -9.87
CA ILE A 210 -12.09 7.66 -9.07
C ILE A 210 -13.14 7.03 -9.99
N GLU A 211 -13.67 7.80 -10.93
CA GLU A 211 -14.67 7.33 -11.89
C GLU A 211 -14.16 6.13 -12.70
N ALA A 212 -12.92 6.20 -13.17
CA ALA A 212 -12.30 5.12 -13.96
C ALA A 212 -12.15 3.82 -13.17
N TYR A 213 -11.83 3.90 -11.86
CA TYR A 213 -11.71 2.72 -11.02
C TYR A 213 -13.05 2.18 -10.60
N VAL A 214 -13.94 3.03 -10.13
CA VAL A 214 -15.27 2.65 -9.62
C VAL A 214 -16.17 2.07 -10.72
N GLY A 215 -16.07 2.59 -11.94
CA GLY A 215 -16.90 2.16 -13.07
C GLY A 215 -18.38 2.43 -12.81
N ASN A 216 -19.20 1.39 -12.92
CA ASN A 216 -20.64 1.48 -12.72
C ASN A 216 -21.09 1.23 -11.25
N ASP A 217 -20.15 1.07 -10.33
CA ASP A 217 -20.44 0.80 -8.92
C ASP A 217 -20.55 2.11 -8.11
N SER A 218 -20.74 1.99 -6.81
CA SER A 218 -20.81 3.12 -5.89
C SER A 218 -19.49 3.35 -5.16
N THR A 219 -19.06 4.61 -5.06
CA THR A 219 -17.95 4.98 -4.18
C THR A 219 -18.15 4.59 -2.72
N LYS A 220 -19.40 4.29 -2.30
CA LYS A 220 -19.71 3.79 -0.94
C LYS A 220 -19.71 2.26 -0.84
N ASN A 221 -19.46 1.53 -1.93
CA ASN A 221 -19.29 0.08 -1.86
C ASN A 221 -18.14 -0.25 -0.90
N PRO A 222 -18.34 -1.10 0.15
CA PRO A 222 -17.32 -1.43 1.14
C PRO A 222 -16.05 -2.10 0.57
N LEU A 223 -16.13 -2.70 -0.61
CA LEU A 223 -14.96 -3.25 -1.31
C LEU A 223 -14.18 -2.18 -2.10
N ILE A 224 -14.79 -1.02 -2.34
CA ILE A 224 -14.17 0.16 -2.99
C ILE A 224 -13.68 1.14 -1.93
N SER A 225 -14.54 1.45 -0.96
CA SER A 225 -14.25 2.35 0.17
C SER A 225 -14.41 1.60 1.49
N PRO A 226 -13.36 0.90 1.93
CA PRO A 226 -13.43 0.03 3.10
C PRO A 226 -13.64 0.75 4.44
N ILE A 227 -13.65 2.07 4.47
CA ILE A 227 -14.13 2.84 5.62
C ILE A 227 -15.59 2.52 5.97
N PHE A 228 -16.39 2.09 4.99
CA PHE A 228 -17.79 1.70 5.17
C PHE A 228 -17.97 0.21 5.49
N ALA A 229 -16.88 -0.56 5.57
CA ALA A 229 -16.93 -1.99 5.83
C ALA A 229 -17.21 -2.33 7.30
N ASP A 230 -17.67 -3.56 7.52
CA ASP A 230 -17.62 -4.22 8.81
C ASP A 230 -16.18 -4.73 9.05
N LEU A 231 -15.50 -4.17 10.06
CA LEU A 231 -14.12 -4.50 10.41
C LEU A 231 -14.03 -5.54 11.54
N SER A 232 -15.16 -6.13 11.97
CA SER A 232 -15.17 -7.12 13.03
C SER A 232 -14.32 -8.35 12.66
N GLY A 233 -13.56 -8.84 13.61
CA GLY A 233 -12.73 -10.04 13.44
C GLY A 233 -11.52 -9.88 12.51
N PHE A 234 -11.21 -8.67 12.02
CA PHE A 234 -10.01 -8.43 11.24
C PHE A 234 -8.73 -8.69 12.07
N PRO A 235 -7.63 -9.11 11.42
CA PRO A 235 -6.39 -9.44 12.11
C PRO A 235 -5.76 -8.19 12.75
N PRO A 236 -4.74 -8.38 13.62
CA PRO A 236 -3.94 -7.27 14.13
C PRO A 236 -3.48 -6.36 13.01
N THR A 237 -3.69 -5.05 13.18
CA THR A 237 -3.48 -4.05 12.12
C THR A 237 -2.56 -2.93 12.58
N GLN A 238 -1.49 -2.66 11.82
CA GLN A 238 -0.71 -1.45 11.97
C GLN A 238 -1.12 -0.44 10.89
N ILE A 239 -1.37 0.80 11.30
CA ILE A 239 -1.71 1.91 10.41
C ILE A 239 -0.63 2.98 10.55
N GLN A 240 0.01 3.34 9.45
CA GLN A 240 1.00 4.42 9.41
C GLN A 240 0.49 5.55 8.50
N VAL A 241 0.60 6.80 8.96
CA VAL A 241 0.18 7.98 8.20
C VAL A 241 1.16 9.13 8.45
N ALA A 242 1.36 9.99 7.46
CA ALA A 242 2.12 11.21 7.63
C ALA A 242 1.19 12.42 7.86
N SER A 243 1.63 13.39 8.68
CA SER A 243 0.76 14.48 9.14
C SER A 243 0.33 15.46 8.04
N GLU A 244 1.06 15.51 6.90
CA GLU A 244 0.75 16.48 5.84
C GLU A 244 -0.10 15.90 4.70
N GLU A 245 -0.61 14.66 4.86
CA GLU A 245 -1.37 13.96 3.84
C GLU A 245 -2.77 14.52 3.61
N ALA A 246 -3.16 14.68 2.35
CA ALA A 246 -4.53 15.07 1.96
C ALA A 246 -5.58 14.06 2.43
N ILE A 247 -5.24 12.77 2.49
CA ILE A 247 -6.12 11.69 2.95
C ILE A 247 -5.80 11.23 4.39
N TYR A 248 -5.25 12.11 5.23
CA TYR A 248 -4.91 11.80 6.63
C TYR A 248 -6.09 11.26 7.43
N ASP A 249 -7.28 11.83 7.21
CA ASP A 249 -8.49 11.43 7.94
C ASP A 249 -8.93 10.00 7.61
N ASP A 250 -8.56 9.46 6.48
CA ASP A 250 -8.83 8.06 6.14
C ASP A 250 -8.20 7.13 7.20
N SER A 251 -6.97 7.43 7.60
CA SER A 251 -6.26 6.66 8.63
C SER A 251 -6.82 6.87 10.03
N THR A 252 -7.14 8.10 10.42
CA THR A 252 -7.66 8.38 11.76
C THR A 252 -9.07 7.85 11.95
N ARG A 253 -9.94 8.03 10.95
CA ARG A 253 -11.29 7.47 10.94
C ARG A 253 -11.27 5.94 10.92
N LEU A 254 -10.31 5.34 10.20
CA LEU A 254 -10.14 3.89 10.20
C LEU A 254 -9.82 3.36 11.61
N VAL A 255 -8.95 4.04 12.38
CA VAL A 255 -8.66 3.68 13.78
C VAL A 255 -9.93 3.74 14.64
N GLU A 256 -10.75 4.78 14.46
CA GLU A 256 -12.04 4.92 15.17
C GLU A 256 -12.97 3.76 14.81
N ARG A 257 -13.08 3.44 13.52
CA ARG A 257 -13.89 2.30 13.04
C ARG A 257 -13.44 0.97 13.64
N TYR A 258 -12.14 0.70 13.71
CA TYR A 258 -11.64 -0.52 14.36
C TYR A 258 -12.09 -0.62 15.83
N LYS A 259 -12.06 0.50 16.57
CA LYS A 259 -12.52 0.56 17.96
C LYS A 259 -14.03 0.31 18.07
N GLU A 260 -14.84 0.91 17.17
CA GLU A 260 -16.29 0.69 17.10
C GLU A 260 -16.64 -0.79 16.93
N PHE A 261 -15.84 -1.54 16.18
CA PHE A 261 -16.00 -2.99 16.00
C PHE A 261 -15.32 -3.84 17.07
N GLY A 262 -14.87 -3.22 18.18
CA GLY A 262 -14.25 -3.93 19.30
C GLY A 262 -12.88 -4.54 19.00
N ASN A 263 -12.22 -4.10 17.93
CA ASN A 263 -10.89 -4.58 17.61
C ASN A 263 -9.82 -3.69 18.25
N GLU A 264 -9.25 -4.16 19.36
CA GLU A 264 -8.22 -3.44 20.13
C GLU A 264 -6.79 -3.65 19.60
N LYS A 265 -6.58 -4.59 18.67
CA LYS A 265 -5.26 -4.93 18.14
C LYS A 265 -4.86 -4.00 16.98
N VAL A 266 -5.00 -2.68 17.19
CA VAL A 266 -4.63 -1.66 16.22
C VAL A 266 -3.47 -0.82 16.74
N GLU A 267 -2.38 -0.76 15.97
CA GLU A 267 -1.23 0.11 16.25
C GLU A 267 -1.24 1.29 15.27
N PHE A 268 -1.36 2.51 15.79
CA PHE A 268 -1.35 3.72 14.96
C PHE A 268 -0.05 4.51 15.13
N LEU A 269 0.62 4.80 14.01
CA LEU A 269 1.88 5.53 13.97
C LEU A 269 1.75 6.77 13.08
N GLU A 270 1.84 7.94 13.69
CA GLU A 270 1.88 9.22 12.99
C GLU A 270 3.33 9.67 12.75
N TRP A 271 3.64 10.06 11.51
CA TRP A 271 4.92 10.60 11.06
C TRP A 271 4.78 12.10 10.77
N LYS A 272 5.17 12.95 11.72
CA LYS A 272 4.98 14.40 11.61
C LYS A 272 5.84 15.03 10.53
N GLY A 273 5.25 16.01 9.80
CA GLY A 273 5.91 16.82 8.78
C GLY A 273 6.39 16.03 7.56
N LEU A 274 5.84 14.83 7.33
CA LEU A 274 6.07 14.03 6.14
C LEU A 274 4.79 13.97 5.29
N PHE A 275 4.91 13.39 4.12
CA PHE A 275 3.93 13.38 3.04
C PHE A 275 3.51 11.95 2.70
N HIS A 276 2.50 11.84 1.86
CA HIS A 276 1.89 10.59 1.43
C HIS A 276 2.92 9.59 0.90
N VAL A 277 2.91 8.37 1.45
CA VAL A 277 3.79 7.26 1.07
C VAL A 277 5.27 7.63 1.01
N PHE A 278 5.77 8.46 1.96
CA PHE A 278 7.19 8.81 2.05
C PHE A 278 8.11 7.59 2.16
N GLN A 279 7.57 6.44 2.51
CA GLN A 279 8.26 5.15 2.62
C GLN A 279 8.85 4.69 1.29
N ALA A 280 8.29 5.10 0.16
CA ALA A 280 8.84 4.82 -1.17
C ALA A 280 10.26 5.40 -1.36
N PHE A 281 10.61 6.42 -0.58
CA PHE A 281 11.93 7.07 -0.61
C PHE A 281 12.93 6.43 0.36
N CYS A 282 12.96 5.10 0.42
CA CYS A 282 13.78 4.33 1.38
C CYS A 282 15.17 3.93 0.85
N MET A 283 15.46 4.12 -0.44
CA MET A 283 16.73 3.71 -1.07
C MET A 283 17.42 4.86 -1.81
N GLY A 284 18.74 4.68 -2.06
CA GLY A 284 19.57 5.64 -2.79
C GLY A 284 20.17 6.73 -1.92
N PHE A 285 20.93 7.63 -2.55
CA PHE A 285 21.62 8.75 -1.88
C PHE A 285 20.64 9.70 -1.17
N LEU A 286 19.45 9.77 -1.70
CA LEU A 286 18.39 10.67 -1.27
C LEU A 286 17.37 9.97 -0.33
N ALA A 287 17.68 8.82 0.21
CA ALA A 287 16.77 8.10 1.10
C ALA A 287 16.43 8.92 2.35
N ILE A 288 15.15 8.97 2.66
CA ILE A 288 14.61 9.59 3.87
C ILE A 288 14.87 8.64 5.05
N PRO A 289 15.54 9.09 6.12
CA PRO A 289 15.80 8.22 7.28
C PRO A 289 14.53 7.67 7.92
N GLU A 290 13.46 8.47 7.95
CA GLU A 290 12.16 8.10 8.48
C GLU A 290 11.50 6.99 7.66
N ALA A 291 11.72 6.95 6.33
CA ALA A 291 11.22 5.88 5.47
C ALA A 291 11.78 4.52 5.93
N LYS A 292 13.10 4.45 6.18
CA LYS A 292 13.72 3.22 6.71
C LYS A 292 13.22 2.86 8.10
N LYS A 293 12.98 3.85 8.97
CA LYS A 293 12.44 3.62 10.31
C LYS A 293 11.02 3.07 10.22
N SER A 294 10.19 3.67 9.38
CA SER A 294 8.81 3.24 9.12
C SER A 294 8.74 1.79 8.67
N LEU A 295 9.56 1.39 7.68
CA LEU A 295 9.61 0.01 7.20
C LEU A 295 10.11 -0.99 8.27
N ARG A 296 11.02 -0.58 9.18
CA ARG A 296 11.41 -1.40 10.33
C ARG A 296 10.29 -1.57 11.35
N GLU A 297 9.45 -0.55 11.56
CA GLU A 297 8.28 -0.71 12.43
C GLU A 297 7.27 -1.71 11.85
N ILE A 298 7.11 -1.78 10.52
CA ILE A 298 6.31 -2.82 9.85
C ILE A 298 6.91 -4.21 10.11
N ALA A 299 8.22 -4.36 9.91
CA ALA A 299 8.90 -5.61 10.17
C ALA A 299 8.74 -6.07 11.64
N LYS A 300 8.97 -5.18 12.60
CA LYS A 300 8.76 -5.46 14.03
C LYS A 300 7.31 -5.82 14.35
N PHE A 301 6.36 -5.17 13.69
CA PHE A 301 4.95 -5.48 13.88
C PHE A 301 4.64 -6.91 13.40
N SER A 302 5.13 -7.29 12.23
CA SER A 302 4.95 -8.66 11.72
C SER A 302 5.60 -9.71 12.65
N GLU A 303 6.74 -9.41 13.28
CA GLU A 303 7.42 -10.29 14.23
C GLU A 303 6.63 -10.55 15.51
N LYS A 304 5.69 -9.68 15.90
CA LYS A 304 4.83 -9.90 17.07
C LYS A 304 3.80 -11.01 16.84
N TYR A 305 3.44 -11.28 15.59
CA TYR A 305 2.33 -12.15 15.21
C TYR A 305 2.75 -13.35 14.36
N ILE A 306 3.99 -13.36 13.87
CA ILE A 306 4.55 -14.48 13.10
C ILE A 306 5.77 -15.00 13.84
N ASN A 307 5.62 -16.17 14.44
CA ASN A 307 6.69 -16.87 15.18
C ASN A 307 7.52 -17.78 14.26
#